data_db8dfaf770aa6dd25474d098f1d9a3ed
#
_entry.id   db8dfaf770aa6dd25474d098f1d9a3ed
#
_cell.length_a   1.000
_cell.length_b   1.000
_cell.length_c   1.000
_cell.angle_alpha   90.00
_cell.angle_beta   90.00
_cell.angle_gamma   90.00
#
_symmetry.space_group_name_H-M   'P 1'
#
loop_
_entity.id
_entity.type
_entity.pdbx_description
1 polymer ?
#
loop_
_entity_poly.entity_id
_entity_poly.type
_entity_poly.pdbx_seq_one_letter_code
_entity_poly.pdbx_strand_id
1 'polypeptide(L)'
;AHEPVLPPSRWGEMQINSMFERYYSVSDAFQEADAVARVKVGDWQGEDLRNWVTFFDASVQESYKGELPRSFTLVQGGCSEATSPGYPLFTSGTELLVFLRDYDGSGEKYHPITDYNTVLYVVYDEAGGRYFLDSFGTMSAQDTCVPGRTTLDSAQLAEMTADTDPVLAEAISSQAKDCDGCSIYAESALEDYFSDLAKQ
;
A
#
# COMPACT_ATOMS: atom_id res chain seq x y z
N ALA A 1 -12.69 -21.70 -11.61
CA ALA A 1 -12.16 -20.54 -10.90
C ALA A 1 -10.85 -20.98 -10.25
N HIS A 2 -9.79 -20.19 -10.39
CA HIS A 2 -8.51 -20.43 -9.72
C HIS A 2 -8.68 -20.09 -8.24
N GLU A 3 -8.28 -21.02 -7.36
CA GLU A 3 -8.28 -20.77 -5.92
C GLU A 3 -7.02 -19.97 -5.56
N PRO A 4 -7.14 -18.82 -4.85
CA PRO A 4 -6.00 -17.98 -4.52
C PRO A 4 -4.98 -18.72 -3.64
N VAL A 5 -3.69 -18.59 -3.98
CA VAL A 5 -2.60 -19.08 -3.13
C VAL A 5 -2.28 -17.99 -2.10
N LEU A 6 -2.53 -18.30 -0.83
CA LEU A 6 -2.36 -17.37 0.29
C LEU A 6 -1.04 -17.63 1.04
N PRO A 7 -0.47 -16.62 1.72
CA PRO A 7 0.68 -16.81 2.58
C PRO A 7 0.34 -17.75 3.76
N PRO A 8 1.33 -18.49 4.31
CA PRO A 8 1.12 -19.45 5.40
C PRO A 8 0.53 -18.81 6.66
N SER A 9 0.95 -17.60 6.96
CA SER A 9 0.39 -16.73 8.01
C SER A 9 0.41 -15.30 7.51
N ARG A 10 -0.60 -14.52 7.86
CA ARG A 10 -0.64 -13.09 7.57
C ARG A 10 0.01 -12.23 8.65
N TRP A 11 0.25 -12.83 9.81
CA TRP A 11 0.93 -12.20 10.93
C TRP A 11 2.17 -13.00 11.29
N GLY A 12 3.30 -12.34 11.37
CA GLY A 12 4.52 -12.93 11.89
C GLY A 12 4.38 -13.20 13.40
N GLU A 13 5.05 -14.23 13.88
CA GLU A 13 5.14 -14.52 15.32
C GLU A 13 5.89 -13.40 16.05
N MET A 14 6.83 -12.76 15.38
CA MET A 14 7.60 -11.63 15.89
C MET A 14 7.11 -10.31 15.26
N GLN A 15 6.88 -9.30 16.11
CA GLN A 15 6.60 -7.95 15.65
C GLN A 15 7.91 -7.16 15.56
N ILE A 16 8.23 -6.66 14.36
CA ILE A 16 9.44 -5.89 14.12
C ILE A 16 9.05 -4.42 14.04
N ASN A 17 9.56 -3.64 14.99
CA ASN A 17 9.52 -2.18 14.88
C ASN A 17 10.69 -1.75 13.98
N SER A 18 10.46 -1.67 12.69
CA SER A 18 11.41 -1.08 11.77
C SER A 18 11.39 0.45 11.96
N MET A 19 12.54 1.00 12.38
CA MET A 19 12.72 2.44 12.33
C MET A 19 13.10 2.82 10.90
N PHE A 20 12.19 3.52 10.22
CA PHE A 20 12.52 4.10 8.91
C PHE A 20 13.35 5.35 9.12
N GLU A 21 14.38 5.51 8.32
CA GLU A 21 15.20 6.72 8.34
C GLU A 21 14.40 7.96 7.89
N ARG A 22 13.34 7.74 7.10
CA ARG A 22 12.53 8.82 6.52
C ARG A 22 11.10 8.36 6.23
N TYR A 23 10.13 9.20 6.56
CA TYR A 23 8.77 9.13 6.02
C TYR A 23 8.67 10.06 4.82
N TYR A 24 7.93 9.61 3.82
CA TYR A 24 7.74 10.34 2.56
C TYR A 24 6.40 11.07 2.56
N SER A 25 6.39 12.30 2.03
CA SER A 25 5.17 12.92 1.52
C SER A 25 4.75 12.27 0.21
N VAL A 26 3.56 12.56 -0.28
CA VAL A 26 3.11 12.09 -1.60
C VAL A 26 4.04 12.59 -2.70
N SER A 27 4.42 13.89 -2.66
CA SER A 27 5.31 14.47 -3.66
C SER A 27 6.71 13.88 -3.63
N ASP A 28 7.31 13.72 -2.43
CA ASP A 28 8.64 13.13 -2.30
C ASP A 28 8.67 11.67 -2.78
N ALA A 29 7.66 10.88 -2.38
CA ALA A 29 7.53 9.50 -2.82
C ALA A 29 7.37 9.41 -4.34
N PHE A 30 6.55 10.30 -4.94
CA PHE A 30 6.39 10.35 -6.39
C PHE A 30 7.69 10.69 -7.09
N GLN A 31 8.45 11.64 -6.61
CA GLN A 31 9.73 12.05 -7.23
C GLN A 31 10.79 10.93 -7.15
N GLU A 32 10.90 10.27 -6.01
CA GLU A 32 11.94 9.26 -5.76
C GLU A 32 11.59 7.85 -6.24
N ALA A 33 10.33 7.55 -6.51
CA ALA A 33 9.92 6.25 -7.05
C ALA A 33 10.40 6.04 -8.49
N ASP A 34 10.79 4.83 -8.83
CA ASP A 34 11.01 4.41 -10.22
C ASP A 34 9.67 4.29 -10.94
N ALA A 35 8.65 3.82 -10.24
CA ALA A 35 7.29 3.72 -10.75
C ALA A 35 6.24 4.00 -9.66
N VAL A 36 5.10 4.56 -10.08
CA VAL A 36 3.91 4.75 -9.24
C VAL A 36 2.72 4.18 -9.97
N ALA A 37 2.01 3.26 -9.32
CA ALA A 37 0.91 2.56 -9.97
C ALA A 37 -0.17 2.11 -8.98
N ARG A 38 -1.39 2.00 -9.46
CA ARG A 38 -2.44 1.20 -8.82
C ARG A 38 -2.29 -0.24 -9.30
N VAL A 39 -2.16 -1.14 -8.36
CA VAL A 39 -1.92 -2.57 -8.62
C VAL A 39 -2.92 -3.43 -7.90
N LYS A 40 -3.14 -4.63 -8.42
CA LYS A 40 -3.90 -5.68 -7.75
C LYS A 40 -2.96 -6.81 -7.40
N VAL A 41 -2.92 -7.16 -6.12
CA VAL A 41 -2.15 -8.29 -5.59
C VAL A 41 -2.76 -9.60 -6.07
N GLY A 42 -1.93 -10.49 -6.56
CA GLY A 42 -2.27 -11.85 -6.98
C GLY A 42 -1.87 -12.89 -5.93
N ASP A 43 -1.38 -14.02 -6.42
CA ASP A 43 -1.01 -15.15 -5.56
C ASP A 43 0.29 -14.93 -4.81
N TRP A 44 0.35 -15.49 -3.60
CA TRP A 44 1.60 -15.66 -2.86
C TRP A 44 2.56 -16.56 -3.64
N GLN A 45 3.81 -16.13 -3.81
CA GLN A 45 4.85 -16.79 -4.58
C GLN A 45 5.95 -17.40 -3.72
N GLY A 46 5.95 -17.12 -2.43
CA GLY A 46 6.95 -17.56 -1.49
C GLY A 46 7.45 -16.43 -0.59
N GLU A 47 8.41 -16.76 0.24
CA GLU A 47 9.04 -15.82 1.17
C GLU A 47 10.54 -16.10 1.28
N ASP A 48 11.30 -15.07 1.64
CA ASP A 48 12.69 -15.17 2.04
C ASP A 48 12.80 -14.82 3.53
N LEU A 49 12.84 -15.85 4.37
CA LEU A 49 12.92 -15.71 5.82
C LEU A 49 14.23 -15.04 6.28
N ARG A 50 15.30 -15.14 5.47
CA ARG A 50 16.58 -14.52 5.80
C ARG A 50 16.55 -13.01 5.67
N ASN A 51 15.84 -12.51 4.66
CA ASN A 51 15.70 -11.08 4.39
C ASN A 51 14.36 -10.52 4.89
N TRP A 52 13.51 -11.39 5.46
CA TRP A 52 12.16 -11.03 5.96
C TRP A 52 11.30 -10.33 4.93
N VAL A 53 11.20 -10.94 3.76
CA VAL A 53 10.35 -10.44 2.68
C VAL A 53 9.46 -11.55 2.13
N THR A 54 8.31 -11.13 1.62
CA THR A 54 7.33 -11.99 0.97
C THR A 54 7.10 -11.53 -0.46
N PHE A 55 6.92 -12.48 -1.37
CA PHE A 55 6.73 -12.26 -2.80
C PHE A 55 5.29 -12.57 -3.20
N PHE A 56 4.69 -11.66 -3.96
CA PHE A 56 3.36 -11.82 -4.53
C PHE A 56 3.38 -11.52 -6.02
N ASP A 57 2.54 -12.22 -6.79
CA ASP A 57 2.18 -11.70 -8.11
C ASP A 57 1.45 -10.38 -7.94
N ALA A 58 1.66 -9.46 -8.87
CA ALA A 58 0.91 -8.23 -8.96
C ALA A 58 0.61 -7.87 -10.40
N SER A 59 -0.54 -7.29 -10.64
CA SER A 59 -0.95 -6.77 -11.95
C SER A 59 -1.22 -5.28 -11.90
N VAL A 60 -0.68 -4.55 -12.87
CA VAL A 60 -0.91 -3.10 -13.02
C VAL A 60 -2.34 -2.86 -13.47
N GLN A 61 -3.07 -2.06 -12.72
CA GLN A 61 -4.42 -1.60 -13.03
C GLN A 61 -4.38 -0.21 -13.68
N GLU A 62 -3.51 0.67 -13.17
CA GLU A 62 -3.27 2.03 -13.68
C GLU A 62 -1.83 2.42 -13.38
N SER A 63 -1.16 3.12 -14.32
CA SER A 63 0.20 3.60 -14.14
C SER A 63 0.23 5.13 -14.13
N TYR A 64 0.84 5.72 -13.10
CA TYR A 64 0.94 7.17 -12.91
C TYR A 64 2.36 7.70 -13.17
N LYS A 65 3.37 6.83 -13.02
CA LYS A 65 4.78 7.15 -13.29
C LYS A 65 5.56 5.89 -13.65
N GLY A 66 6.54 6.05 -14.55
CA GLY A 66 7.44 4.97 -14.94
C GLY A 66 6.80 3.90 -15.80
N GLU A 67 7.59 2.93 -16.21
CA GLU A 67 7.15 1.78 -17.00
C GLU A 67 7.24 0.53 -16.16
N LEU A 68 6.10 -0.12 -15.89
CA LEU A 68 6.03 -1.41 -15.23
C LEU A 68 5.59 -2.48 -16.23
N PRO A 69 6.11 -3.70 -16.11
CA PRO A 69 5.49 -4.85 -16.77
C PRO A 69 4.01 -4.95 -16.37
N ARG A 70 3.17 -5.43 -17.27
CA ARG A 70 1.73 -5.62 -16.98
C ARG A 70 1.49 -6.48 -15.74
N SER A 71 2.40 -7.42 -15.49
CA SER A 71 2.48 -8.25 -14.28
C SER A 71 3.92 -8.31 -13.83
N PHE A 72 4.14 -8.25 -12.52
CA PHE A 72 5.46 -8.27 -11.89
C PHE A 72 5.38 -8.94 -10.52
N THR A 73 6.53 -9.18 -9.90
CA THR A 73 6.59 -9.63 -8.51
C THR A 73 6.62 -8.43 -7.57
N LEU A 74 5.59 -8.28 -6.75
CA LEU A 74 5.57 -7.31 -5.65
C LEU A 74 6.26 -7.92 -4.43
N VAL A 75 7.26 -7.23 -3.91
CA VAL A 75 8.00 -7.62 -2.71
C VAL A 75 7.50 -6.79 -1.54
N GLN A 76 6.95 -7.45 -0.52
CA GLN A 76 6.50 -6.84 0.72
C GLN A 76 7.49 -7.16 1.83
N GLY A 77 7.87 -6.17 2.64
CA GLY A 77 8.60 -6.40 3.88
C GLY A 77 7.75 -7.12 4.92
N GLY A 78 8.34 -8.11 5.54
CA GLY A 78 7.67 -9.05 6.44
C GLY A 78 7.52 -10.45 5.83
N CYS A 79 7.35 -11.42 6.70
CA CYS A 79 7.18 -12.84 6.34
C CYS A 79 6.30 -13.54 7.39
N SER A 80 6.05 -14.83 7.22
CA SER A 80 5.25 -15.62 8.17
C SER A 80 5.82 -15.67 9.59
N GLU A 81 7.11 -15.42 9.77
CA GLU A 81 7.77 -15.37 11.08
C GLU A 81 7.82 -13.96 11.67
N ALA A 82 7.81 -12.91 10.84
CA ALA A 82 8.01 -11.54 11.30
C ALA A 82 7.28 -10.53 10.44
N THR A 83 6.45 -9.68 11.06
CA THR A 83 5.72 -8.59 10.41
C THR A 83 5.85 -7.29 11.19
N SER A 84 5.59 -6.16 10.54
CA SER A 84 5.44 -4.89 11.24
C SER A 84 4.06 -4.78 11.88
N PRO A 85 3.94 -4.17 13.08
CA PRO A 85 2.63 -3.95 13.70
C PRO A 85 1.67 -3.23 12.76
N GLY A 86 0.42 -3.70 12.68
CA GLY A 86 -0.62 -3.11 11.83
C GLY A 86 -0.42 -3.27 10.32
N TYR A 87 0.64 -3.98 9.86
CA TYR A 87 0.95 -4.21 8.46
C TYR A 87 0.95 -5.71 8.15
N PRO A 88 -0.22 -6.33 7.96
CA PRO A 88 -0.32 -7.75 7.64
C PRO A 88 0.22 -8.03 6.24
N LEU A 89 0.63 -9.27 6.00
CA LEU A 89 0.95 -9.71 4.66
C LEU A 89 -0.28 -9.56 3.75
N PHE A 90 -0.05 -9.16 2.51
CA PHE A 90 -1.10 -8.98 1.53
C PHE A 90 -1.84 -10.30 1.24
N THR A 91 -3.00 -10.18 0.66
CA THR A 91 -3.76 -11.33 0.15
C THR A 91 -4.20 -11.06 -1.28
N SER A 92 -4.44 -12.12 -2.01
CA SER A 92 -4.91 -12.04 -3.39
C SER A 92 -6.22 -11.24 -3.47
N GLY A 93 -6.28 -10.34 -4.42
CA GLY A 93 -7.40 -9.42 -4.62
C GLY A 93 -7.24 -8.05 -3.98
N THR A 94 -6.29 -7.87 -3.04
CA THR A 94 -6.02 -6.55 -2.45
C THR A 94 -5.58 -5.57 -3.54
N GLU A 95 -6.19 -4.39 -3.57
CA GLU A 95 -5.79 -3.31 -4.47
C GLU A 95 -5.02 -2.24 -3.69
N LEU A 96 -3.91 -1.77 -4.28
CA LEU A 96 -2.98 -0.85 -3.67
C LEU A 96 -2.61 0.27 -4.63
N LEU A 97 -2.39 1.48 -4.11
CA LEU A 97 -1.53 2.47 -4.74
C LEU A 97 -0.13 2.34 -4.11
N VAL A 98 0.88 2.13 -4.94
CA VAL A 98 2.25 1.87 -4.49
C VAL A 98 3.26 2.76 -5.21
N PHE A 99 4.26 3.20 -4.44
CA PHE A 99 5.42 3.95 -4.92
C PHE A 99 6.61 2.99 -4.88
N LEU A 100 7.08 2.57 -6.03
CA LEU A 100 7.92 1.41 -6.21
C LEU A 100 9.36 1.75 -6.60
N ARG A 101 10.29 0.90 -6.16
CA ARG A 101 11.65 0.78 -6.69
C ARG A 101 11.90 -0.63 -7.20
N ASP A 102 12.78 -0.74 -8.20
CA ASP A 102 13.27 -2.04 -8.65
C ASP A 102 14.04 -2.71 -7.50
N TYR A 103 13.65 -3.95 -7.17
CA TYR A 103 14.17 -4.68 -6.00
C TYR A 103 15.60 -5.19 -6.20
N ASP A 104 15.90 -5.70 -7.40
CA ASP A 104 17.15 -6.37 -7.69
C ASP A 104 17.81 -5.93 -9.02
N GLY A 105 17.29 -4.89 -9.65
CA GLY A 105 17.75 -4.37 -10.94
C GLY A 105 17.32 -5.20 -12.15
N SER A 106 16.43 -6.18 -11.96
CA SER A 106 15.96 -7.04 -13.05
C SER A 106 14.84 -6.41 -13.89
N GLY A 107 14.10 -5.44 -13.34
CA GLY A 107 12.88 -4.92 -13.93
C GLY A 107 11.69 -5.88 -13.84
N GLU A 108 11.80 -6.94 -13.03
CA GLU A 108 10.75 -7.94 -12.83
C GLU A 108 10.18 -7.95 -11.41
N LYS A 109 10.95 -7.45 -10.44
CA LYS A 109 10.59 -7.39 -9.02
C LYS A 109 10.66 -5.97 -8.51
N TYR A 110 9.62 -5.55 -7.83
CA TYR A 110 9.53 -4.20 -7.28
C TYR A 110 9.08 -4.24 -5.83
N HIS A 111 9.60 -3.31 -5.03
CA HIS A 111 9.20 -3.13 -3.64
C HIS A 111 8.75 -1.69 -3.38
N PRO A 112 7.88 -1.43 -2.41
CA PRO A 112 7.59 -0.07 -1.97
C PRO A 112 8.87 0.63 -1.52
N ILE A 113 9.00 1.93 -1.77
CA ILE A 113 10.19 2.71 -1.33
C ILE A 113 10.39 2.53 0.18
N THR A 114 9.30 2.60 0.93
CA THR A 114 9.23 2.17 2.33
C THR A 114 7.93 1.40 2.53
N ASP A 115 8.01 0.29 3.26
CA ASP A 115 6.82 -0.44 3.66
C ASP A 115 5.86 0.48 4.42
N TYR A 116 4.59 0.17 4.40
CA TYR A 116 3.43 0.86 4.95
C TYR A 116 3.36 2.39 4.72
N ASN A 117 4.43 3.15 4.74
CA ASN A 117 4.37 4.60 4.48
C ASN A 117 4.06 4.92 3.01
N THR A 118 4.57 4.12 2.07
CA THR A 118 4.37 4.32 0.62
C THR A 118 3.47 3.27 -0.02
N VAL A 119 2.59 2.70 0.79
CA VAL A 119 1.54 1.76 0.39
C VAL A 119 0.20 2.30 0.87
N LEU A 120 -0.68 2.65 -0.05
CA LEU A 120 -2.04 3.08 0.27
C LEU A 120 -3.03 2.03 -0.22
N TYR A 121 -4.01 1.70 0.63
CA TYR A 121 -5.04 0.73 0.27
C TYR A 121 -6.14 1.40 -0.57
N VAL A 122 -6.60 0.71 -1.59
CA VAL A 122 -7.75 1.17 -2.37
C VAL A 122 -9.02 0.81 -1.61
N VAL A 123 -9.85 1.81 -1.34
CA VAL A 123 -11.15 1.67 -0.70
C VAL A 123 -12.23 2.36 -1.53
N TYR A 124 -13.49 2.00 -1.29
CA TYR A 124 -14.62 2.48 -2.06
C TYR A 124 -15.68 3.07 -1.14
N ASP A 125 -16.33 4.14 -1.56
CA ASP A 125 -17.55 4.63 -0.90
C ASP A 125 -18.80 3.86 -1.39
N GLU A 126 -19.96 4.09 -0.75
CA GLU A 126 -21.23 3.47 -1.14
C GLU A 126 -21.65 3.77 -2.58
N ALA A 127 -21.21 4.87 -3.16
CA ALA A 127 -21.48 5.25 -4.54
C ALA A 127 -20.51 4.60 -5.55
N GLY A 128 -19.49 3.86 -5.07
CA GLY A 128 -18.44 3.25 -5.88
C GLY A 128 -17.32 4.22 -6.24
N GLY A 129 -17.24 5.37 -5.58
CA GLY A 129 -16.10 6.28 -5.67
C GLY A 129 -14.85 5.62 -5.09
N ARG A 130 -13.71 5.77 -5.78
CA ARG A 130 -12.45 5.15 -5.37
C ARG A 130 -11.57 6.15 -4.65
N TYR A 131 -10.95 5.67 -3.57
CA TYR A 131 -10.06 6.46 -2.73
C TYR A 131 -8.82 5.65 -2.35
N PHE A 132 -7.74 6.36 -2.05
CA PHE A 132 -6.51 5.78 -1.54
C PHE A 132 -6.37 6.09 -0.05
N LEU A 133 -6.34 5.05 0.77
CA LEU A 133 -6.30 5.13 2.23
C LEU A 133 -4.86 5.08 2.73
N ASP A 134 -4.41 6.16 3.38
CA ASP A 134 -3.20 6.19 4.21
C ASP A 134 -3.55 5.68 5.61
N SER A 135 -3.45 4.37 5.81
CA SER A 135 -3.88 3.69 7.04
C SER A 135 -3.04 4.05 8.26
N PHE A 136 -1.79 4.44 8.05
CA PHE A 136 -0.89 4.87 9.12
C PHE A 136 -0.88 6.38 9.36
N GLY A 137 -1.47 7.16 8.45
CA GLY A 137 -1.43 8.62 8.50
C GLY A 137 -0.04 9.23 8.32
N THR A 138 0.98 8.41 8.02
CA THR A 138 2.38 8.85 7.99
C THR A 138 2.69 9.70 6.78
N MET A 139 2.15 9.36 5.61
CA MET A 139 2.28 10.16 4.39
C MET A 139 1.50 11.46 4.50
N SER A 140 0.28 11.39 5.02
CA SER A 140 -0.59 12.54 5.25
C SER A 140 -0.02 13.53 6.27
N ALA A 141 0.74 13.04 7.25
CA ALA A 141 1.41 13.88 8.24
C ALA A 141 2.56 14.70 7.64
N GLN A 142 3.20 14.20 6.56
CA GLN A 142 4.29 14.89 5.88
C GLN A 142 3.79 15.97 4.91
N ASP A 143 2.58 15.82 4.38
CA ASP A 143 2.03 16.76 3.40
C ASP A 143 0.52 16.96 3.65
N THR A 144 0.19 18.13 4.21
CA THR A 144 -1.19 18.52 4.51
C THR A 144 -1.91 19.19 3.33
N CYS A 145 -1.20 19.43 2.24
CA CYS A 145 -1.68 20.25 1.12
C CYS A 145 -2.07 19.42 -0.11
N VAL A 146 -2.04 18.08 -0.05
CA VAL A 146 -2.43 17.23 -1.16
C VAL A 146 -3.92 17.43 -1.49
N PRO A 147 -4.27 17.73 -2.75
CA PRO A 147 -5.66 17.91 -3.14
C PRO A 147 -6.51 16.65 -2.88
N GLY A 148 -7.77 16.85 -2.54
CA GLY A 148 -8.72 15.75 -2.34
C GLY A 148 -8.48 14.90 -1.08
N ARG A 149 -7.61 15.36 -0.18
CA ARG A 149 -7.40 14.71 1.12
C ARG A 149 -8.57 14.96 2.05
N THR A 150 -9.03 13.90 2.71
CA THR A 150 -10.05 13.97 3.77
C THR A 150 -9.61 13.11 4.95
N THR A 151 -9.73 13.61 6.17
CA THR A 151 -9.52 12.82 7.39
C THR A 151 -10.82 12.10 7.74
N LEU A 152 -10.73 10.82 8.06
CA LEU A 152 -11.87 9.97 8.42
C LEU A 152 -11.99 9.85 9.94
N ASP A 153 -13.22 9.88 10.43
CA ASP A 153 -13.53 9.37 11.77
C ASP A 153 -13.67 7.83 11.77
N SER A 154 -13.78 7.24 12.97
CA SER A 154 -13.83 5.78 13.10
C SER A 154 -15.05 5.14 12.43
N ALA A 155 -16.17 5.84 12.34
CA ALA A 155 -17.39 5.33 11.72
C ALA A 155 -17.24 5.32 10.19
N GLN A 156 -16.76 6.41 9.63
CA GLN A 156 -16.45 6.54 8.20
C GLN A 156 -15.40 5.51 7.76
N LEU A 157 -14.36 5.32 8.58
CA LEU A 157 -13.33 4.31 8.31
C LEU A 157 -13.91 2.89 8.27
N ALA A 158 -14.77 2.54 9.24
CA ALA A 158 -15.42 1.24 9.29
C ALA A 158 -16.33 1.00 8.07
N GLU A 159 -17.04 2.02 7.63
CA GLU A 159 -17.88 1.96 6.41
C GLU A 159 -17.03 1.71 5.17
N MET A 160 -15.96 2.48 4.95
CA MET A 160 -15.10 2.36 3.78
C MET A 160 -14.27 1.08 3.74
N THR A 161 -14.04 0.43 4.87
CA THR A 161 -13.31 -0.84 4.96
C THR A 161 -14.22 -2.06 5.07
N ALA A 162 -15.54 -1.89 5.04
CA ALA A 162 -16.52 -2.98 5.23
C ALA A 162 -16.37 -4.13 4.22
N ASP A 163 -16.00 -3.81 2.98
CA ASP A 163 -15.80 -4.78 1.89
C ASP A 163 -14.34 -5.25 1.74
N THR A 164 -13.44 -4.79 2.61
CA THR A 164 -12.06 -5.25 2.60
C THR A 164 -11.92 -6.59 3.33
N ASP A 165 -10.79 -7.26 3.10
CA ASP A 165 -10.40 -8.44 3.85
C ASP A 165 -10.46 -8.18 5.38
N PRO A 166 -11.12 -9.03 6.18
CA PRO A 166 -11.31 -8.81 7.62
C PRO A 166 -10.02 -8.60 8.42
N VAL A 167 -8.93 -9.28 8.06
CA VAL A 167 -7.62 -9.11 8.72
C VAL A 167 -7.07 -7.72 8.45
N LEU A 168 -7.20 -7.25 7.21
CA LEU A 168 -6.79 -5.90 6.82
C LEU A 168 -7.68 -4.84 7.48
N ALA A 169 -8.99 -5.02 7.51
CA ALA A 169 -9.92 -4.10 8.16
C ALA A 169 -9.63 -3.95 9.66
N GLU A 170 -9.32 -5.05 10.36
CA GLU A 170 -8.91 -5.02 11.77
C GLU A 170 -7.58 -4.29 11.96
N ALA A 171 -6.59 -4.56 11.11
CA ALA A 171 -5.29 -3.89 11.15
C ALA A 171 -5.45 -2.37 10.97
N ILE A 172 -6.20 -1.93 9.97
CA ILE A 172 -6.49 -0.51 9.71
C ILE A 172 -7.20 0.12 10.90
N SER A 173 -8.23 -0.52 11.44
CA SER A 173 -8.98 -0.01 12.60
C SER A 173 -8.12 0.09 13.86
N SER A 174 -7.19 -0.84 14.05
CA SER A 174 -6.24 -0.80 15.16
C SER A 174 -5.27 0.37 15.04
N GLN A 175 -4.69 0.58 13.85
CA GLN A 175 -3.76 1.68 13.58
C GLN A 175 -4.44 3.05 13.70
N ALA A 176 -5.68 3.18 13.25
CA ALA A 176 -6.43 4.43 13.35
C ALA A 176 -6.67 4.92 14.79
N LYS A 177 -6.63 4.00 15.77
CA LYS A 177 -6.74 4.35 17.20
C LYS A 177 -5.44 4.95 17.76
N ASP A 178 -4.32 4.56 17.19
CA ASP A 178 -2.99 4.99 17.63
C ASP A 178 -2.51 6.25 16.88
N CYS A 179 -3.17 6.60 15.78
CA CYS A 179 -2.94 7.81 15.00
C CYS A 179 -4.11 8.79 15.20
N ASP A 180 -3.89 10.09 15.02
CA ASP A 180 -4.95 11.12 15.08
C ASP A 180 -5.95 11.02 13.90
N GLY A 181 -6.15 9.83 13.37
CA GLY A 181 -7.05 9.49 12.27
C GLY A 181 -6.34 9.04 11.01
N CYS A 182 -7.06 8.28 10.16
CA CYS A 182 -6.63 7.94 8.82
C CYS A 182 -7.03 9.03 7.84
N SER A 183 -6.27 9.18 6.77
CA SER A 183 -6.62 10.06 5.66
C SER A 183 -6.89 9.26 4.40
N ILE A 184 -7.84 9.74 3.60
CA ILE A 184 -8.08 9.25 2.24
C ILE A 184 -7.79 10.36 1.23
N TYR A 185 -7.42 9.94 0.04
CA TYR A 185 -7.24 10.79 -1.13
C TYR A 185 -8.22 10.33 -2.21
N ALA A 186 -9.04 11.23 -2.74
CA ALA A 186 -9.87 10.93 -3.90
C ALA A 186 -8.96 10.59 -5.10
N GLU A 187 -9.24 9.46 -5.80
CA GLU A 187 -8.40 9.01 -6.92
C GLU A 187 -8.20 10.10 -7.96
N SER A 188 -9.27 10.73 -8.46
CA SER A 188 -9.19 11.75 -9.51
C SER A 188 -8.34 12.96 -9.11
N ALA A 189 -8.44 13.41 -7.84
CA ALA A 189 -7.66 14.53 -7.36
C ALA A 189 -6.16 14.17 -7.24
N LEU A 190 -5.85 12.93 -6.86
CA LEU A 190 -4.48 12.47 -6.76
C LEU A 190 -3.86 12.23 -8.15
N GLU A 191 -4.64 11.75 -9.12
CA GLU A 191 -4.22 11.63 -10.53
C GLU A 191 -3.85 12.99 -11.15
N ASP A 192 -4.69 14.00 -10.92
CA ASP A 192 -4.39 15.37 -11.37
C ASP A 192 -3.10 15.88 -10.72
N TYR A 193 -2.92 15.61 -9.42
CA TYR A 193 -1.71 16.00 -8.69
C TYR A 193 -0.46 15.30 -9.24
N PHE A 194 -0.52 14.00 -9.51
CA PHE A 194 0.58 13.27 -10.16
C PHE A 194 0.91 13.80 -11.54
N SER A 195 -0.12 14.16 -12.31
CA SER A 195 0.06 14.76 -13.63
C SER A 195 0.79 16.10 -13.56
N ASP A 196 0.57 16.87 -12.50
CA ASP A 196 1.27 18.14 -12.26
C ASP A 196 2.70 17.93 -11.76
N LEU A 197 2.94 16.94 -10.89
CA LEU A 197 4.29 16.58 -10.44
C LEU A 197 5.16 16.06 -11.61
N ALA A 198 4.59 15.34 -12.55
CA ALA A 198 5.31 14.82 -13.72
C ALA A 198 5.78 15.90 -14.71
N LYS A 199 5.26 17.13 -14.61
CA LYS A 199 5.65 18.28 -15.46
C LYS A 199 6.82 19.09 -14.88
N GLN A 200 7.19 18.82 -13.63
CA GLN A 200 8.27 19.52 -12.92
C GLN A 200 9.64 18.86 -13.18
#